data_3cdc497d146de93ed9045aa595fae768
#
_entry.id   3cdc497d146de93ed9045aa595fae768
#
_cell.length_a   1.000
_cell.length_b   1.000
_cell.length_c   1.000
_cell.angle_alpha   90.00
_cell.angle_beta   90.00
_cell.angle_gamma   90.00
#
_symmetry.space_group_name_H-M   'P 1'
#
loop_
_entity.id
_entity.type
_entity.pdbx_description
1 polymer ?
#
loop_
_entity_poly.entity_id
_entity_poly.type
_entity_poly.pdbx_seq_one_letter_code
_entity_poly.pdbx_strand_id
1 'polypeptide(L)'
;MAEKDETIIVSKCMEFRINPTMEQKVLIWKTFGCNRFVWNNLLSERIEYEKLNKGKLLNTTPAHLKKDHQFLSEVDSMALINTQLSLNQACKKLFPMGKTPKFRAKGKDKRSYTTNWINSNIEIVHKSDTENYIKLPKLGRVRIILHRNIPDEWRMKHATVKETASGKFFISLTFDVEIEPIETRKKFDWLEAFDYSMPSLVISASGENDITSSDIHWYRNLEKRIAKEHRKLSRMEYGSKNY
;
A
#
# COMPACT_ATOMS: atom_id res chain seq x y z
N MET A 1 6.12 -35.51 28.04
CA MET A 1 6.59 -34.13 27.94
C MET A 1 5.83 -33.55 26.77
N ALA A 2 4.88 -32.65 27.03
CA ALA A 2 4.10 -32.02 25.96
C ALA A 2 5.04 -31.09 25.19
N GLU A 3 5.22 -31.34 23.89
CA GLU A 3 5.80 -30.36 22.97
C GLU A 3 4.97 -29.07 23.04
N LYS A 4 5.62 -27.99 23.43
CA LYS A 4 5.01 -26.67 23.32
C LYS A 4 4.84 -26.39 21.82
N ASP A 5 3.61 -26.36 21.35
CA ASP A 5 3.27 -25.85 20.04
C ASP A 5 3.81 -24.41 19.94
N GLU A 6 4.90 -24.22 19.21
CA GLU A 6 5.47 -22.89 18.94
C GLU A 6 4.53 -22.18 17.97
N THR A 7 3.65 -21.33 18.50
CA THR A 7 2.83 -20.44 17.67
C THR A 7 3.70 -19.35 17.04
N ILE A 8 3.53 -19.14 15.75
CA ILE A 8 4.23 -18.10 14.99
C ILE A 8 3.28 -16.94 14.76
N ILE A 9 3.73 -15.71 15.08
CA ILE A 9 2.96 -14.48 14.80
C ILE A 9 3.26 -14.01 13.37
N VAL A 10 2.23 -13.98 12.53
CA VAL A 10 2.31 -13.51 11.14
C VAL A 10 1.44 -12.29 10.95
N SER A 11 1.96 -11.28 10.24
CA SER A 11 1.16 -10.11 9.89
C SER A 11 0.33 -10.37 8.63
N LYS A 12 -1.01 -10.31 8.74
CA LYS A 12 -1.96 -10.40 7.63
C LYS A 12 -2.56 -9.03 7.34
N CYS A 13 -2.73 -8.71 6.06
CA CYS A 13 -3.30 -7.44 5.61
C CYS A 13 -4.57 -7.68 4.80
N MET A 14 -5.63 -6.92 5.13
CA MET A 14 -6.88 -6.90 4.37
C MET A 14 -7.19 -5.48 3.90
N GLU A 15 -7.56 -5.34 2.64
CA GLU A 15 -7.94 -4.06 2.06
C GLU A 15 -9.45 -3.98 1.84
N PHE A 16 -10.05 -2.86 2.26
CA PHE A 16 -11.47 -2.59 2.14
C PHE A 16 -11.69 -1.21 1.51
N ARG A 17 -12.79 -1.07 0.77
CA ARG A 17 -13.22 0.23 0.28
C ARG A 17 -13.88 1.02 1.41
N ILE A 18 -13.57 2.31 1.50
CA ILE A 18 -14.25 3.25 2.40
C ILE A 18 -14.92 4.36 1.61
N ASN A 19 -16.02 4.87 2.16
CA ASN A 19 -16.78 5.96 1.58
C ASN A 19 -16.81 7.15 2.57
N PRO A 20 -15.75 7.96 2.64
CA PRO A 20 -15.69 9.12 3.51
C PRO A 20 -16.64 10.23 3.02
N THR A 21 -17.23 10.99 3.96
CA THR A 21 -17.97 12.22 3.69
C THR A 21 -17.04 13.29 3.10
N MET A 22 -17.59 14.40 2.62
CA MET A 22 -16.76 15.47 2.07
C MET A 22 -15.83 16.08 3.11
N GLU A 23 -16.30 16.28 4.34
CA GLU A 23 -15.50 16.77 5.46
C GLU A 23 -14.35 15.82 5.81
N GLN A 24 -14.67 14.50 5.84
CA GLN A 24 -13.65 13.48 6.06
C GLN A 24 -12.61 13.42 4.95
N LYS A 25 -13.02 13.59 3.68
CA LYS A 25 -12.08 13.68 2.55
C LYS A 25 -11.13 14.87 2.71
N VAL A 26 -11.65 16.05 3.08
CA VAL A 26 -10.83 17.22 3.33
C VAL A 26 -9.79 16.95 4.42
N LEU A 27 -10.18 16.29 5.51
CA LEU A 27 -9.24 15.95 6.58
C LEU A 27 -8.20 14.90 6.16
N ILE A 28 -8.60 13.92 5.33
CA ILE A 28 -7.66 12.95 4.73
C ILE A 28 -6.63 13.68 3.86
N TRP A 29 -7.06 14.61 3.01
CA TRP A 29 -6.16 15.39 2.15
C TRP A 29 -5.25 16.32 2.95
N LYS A 30 -5.75 16.94 4.04
CA LYS A 30 -4.93 17.67 5.01
C LYS A 30 -3.86 16.75 5.61
N THR A 31 -4.22 15.54 6.00
CA THR A 31 -3.28 14.55 6.55
C THR A 31 -2.16 14.21 5.54
N PHE A 32 -2.49 14.00 4.27
CA PHE A 32 -1.47 13.79 3.22
C PHE A 32 -0.54 15.00 3.08
N GLY A 33 -1.11 16.23 3.16
CA GLY A 33 -0.34 17.48 3.13
C GLY A 33 0.61 17.60 4.31
N CYS A 34 0.12 17.35 5.53
CA CYS A 34 0.90 17.38 6.76
C CYS A 34 2.03 16.34 6.76
N ASN A 35 1.76 15.12 6.30
CA ASN A 35 2.79 14.08 6.19
C ASN A 35 3.91 14.49 5.23
N ARG A 36 3.56 15.10 4.08
CA ARG A 36 4.55 15.63 3.14
C ARG A 36 5.36 16.77 3.76
N PHE A 37 4.69 17.69 4.45
CA PHE A 37 5.33 18.80 5.16
C PHE A 37 6.34 18.27 6.19
N VAL A 38 5.92 17.36 7.08
CA VAL A 38 6.78 16.74 8.10
C VAL A 38 7.95 16.01 7.46
N TRP A 39 7.72 15.20 6.43
CA TRP A 39 8.78 14.50 5.71
C TRP A 39 9.85 15.47 5.18
N ASN A 40 9.42 16.54 4.52
CA ASN A 40 10.34 17.48 3.88
C ASN A 40 11.15 18.29 4.90
N ASN A 41 10.51 18.78 5.96
CA ASN A 41 11.22 19.52 7.01
C ASN A 41 12.23 18.65 7.76
N LEU A 42 11.80 17.47 8.23
CA LEU A 42 12.71 16.54 8.91
C LEU A 42 13.84 16.06 7.99
N LEU A 43 13.59 15.91 6.69
CA LEU A 43 14.62 15.54 5.73
C LEU A 43 15.64 16.68 5.56
N SER A 44 15.19 17.93 5.43
CA SER A 44 16.08 19.09 5.34
C SER A 44 17.02 19.17 6.54
N GLU A 45 16.47 19.12 7.75
CA GLU A 45 17.25 19.10 9.01
C GLU A 45 18.30 18.00 9.05
N ARG A 46 17.94 16.82 8.57
CA ARG A 46 18.85 15.65 8.57
C ARG A 46 19.96 15.75 7.54
N ILE A 47 19.68 16.31 6.37
CA ILE A 47 20.70 16.55 5.35
C ILE A 47 21.70 17.57 5.85
N GLU A 48 21.26 18.63 6.52
CA GLU A 48 22.15 19.64 7.11
C GLU A 48 23.02 19.02 8.23
N TYR A 49 22.38 18.24 9.11
CA TYR A 49 23.10 17.57 10.19
C TYR A 49 24.12 16.53 9.69
N GLU A 50 23.76 15.75 8.67
CA GLU A 50 24.66 14.74 8.07
C GLU A 50 25.92 15.37 7.46
N LYS A 51 25.78 16.56 6.85
CA LYS A 51 26.95 17.30 6.30
C LYS A 51 27.96 17.66 7.39
N LEU A 52 27.47 17.96 8.59
CA LEU A 52 28.31 18.38 9.72
C LEU A 52 28.82 17.19 10.54
N ASN A 53 28.01 16.13 10.65
CA ASN A 53 28.22 15.00 11.58
C ASN A 53 28.12 13.67 10.82
N LYS A 54 29.05 13.42 9.90
CA LYS A 54 29.08 12.22 9.05
C LYS A 54 28.78 10.93 9.83
N GLY A 55 27.79 10.16 9.36
CA GLY A 55 27.41 8.87 9.91
C GLY A 55 26.50 8.91 11.15
N LYS A 56 26.12 10.09 11.65
CA LYS A 56 25.17 10.23 12.76
C LYS A 56 23.81 10.66 12.24
N LEU A 57 22.77 9.95 12.67
CA LEU A 57 21.39 10.29 12.29
C LEU A 57 20.79 11.25 13.32
N LEU A 58 20.33 12.42 12.87
CA LEU A 58 19.59 13.34 13.74
C LEU A 58 18.22 12.74 14.09
N ASN A 59 17.97 12.61 15.40
CA ASN A 59 16.70 12.05 15.87
C ASN A 59 15.70 13.16 16.22
N THR A 60 15.10 13.75 15.19
CA THR A 60 14.03 14.74 15.32
C THR A 60 12.66 14.12 15.21
N THR A 61 11.70 14.66 15.96
CA THR A 61 10.32 14.18 16.01
C THR A 61 9.35 15.25 15.48
N PRO A 62 8.15 14.88 14.97
CA PRO A 62 7.17 15.85 14.53
C PRO A 62 6.68 16.79 15.64
N ALA A 63 6.94 16.46 16.91
CA ALA A 63 6.50 17.25 18.06
C ALA A 63 7.11 18.65 18.09
N HIS A 64 8.38 18.82 17.67
CA HIS A 64 8.98 20.16 17.63
C HIS A 64 8.36 21.02 16.54
N LEU A 65 8.02 20.43 15.36
CA LEU A 65 7.35 21.15 14.28
C LEU A 65 5.93 21.63 14.66
N LYS A 66 5.26 20.93 15.59
CA LYS A 66 3.93 21.33 16.06
C LYS A 66 3.94 22.63 16.85
N LYS A 67 5.06 22.99 17.50
CA LYS A 67 5.20 24.24 18.25
C LYS A 67 5.08 25.45 17.33
N ASP A 68 5.70 25.36 16.15
CA ASP A 68 5.76 26.43 15.17
C ASP A 68 4.61 26.35 14.16
N HIS A 69 4.01 25.16 14.00
CA HIS A 69 3.01 24.86 12.97
C HIS A 69 1.76 24.19 13.56
N GLN A 70 0.84 24.99 14.11
CA GLN A 70 -0.36 24.52 14.83
C GLN A 70 -1.27 23.65 13.94
N PHE A 71 -1.31 23.84 12.61
CA PHE A 71 -2.11 23.03 11.69
C PHE A 71 -1.77 21.53 11.72
N LEU A 72 -0.57 21.16 12.18
CA LEU A 72 -0.18 19.77 12.38
C LEU A 72 -0.96 19.08 13.52
N SER A 73 -1.60 19.84 14.39
CA SER A 73 -2.43 19.33 15.50
C SER A 73 -3.86 18.97 15.04
N GLU A 74 -4.28 19.42 13.87
CA GLU A 74 -5.58 19.10 13.28
C GLU A 74 -5.65 17.65 12.81
N VAL A 75 -4.52 17.06 12.45
CA VAL A 75 -4.42 15.72 11.89
C VAL A 75 -3.98 14.68 12.92
N ASP A 76 -4.07 13.41 12.56
CA ASP A 76 -3.65 12.32 13.42
C ASP A 76 -2.13 12.34 13.69
N SER A 77 -1.77 12.38 14.97
CA SER A 77 -0.37 12.41 15.41
C SER A 77 0.38 11.14 15.04
N MET A 78 -0.29 9.98 15.03
CA MET A 78 0.35 8.72 14.65
C MET A 78 0.71 8.70 13.16
N ALA A 79 -0.08 9.34 12.31
CA ALA A 79 0.25 9.49 10.88
C ALA A 79 1.57 10.28 10.69
N LEU A 80 1.78 11.33 11.49
CA LEU A 80 3.02 12.12 11.46
C LEU A 80 4.21 11.30 11.99
N ILE A 81 4.03 10.55 13.08
CA ILE A 81 5.07 9.66 13.64
C ILE A 81 5.45 8.57 12.64
N ASN A 82 4.48 7.92 11.97
CA ASN A 82 4.77 6.92 10.95
C ASN A 82 5.53 7.51 9.76
N THR A 83 5.27 8.77 9.42
CA THR A 83 6.05 9.49 8.40
C THR A 83 7.50 9.68 8.84
N GLN A 84 7.74 10.05 10.10
CA GLN A 84 9.09 10.14 10.67
C GLN A 84 9.79 8.77 10.66
N LEU A 85 9.11 7.70 11.09
CA LEU A 85 9.69 6.34 11.11
C LEU A 85 10.08 5.89 9.69
N SER A 86 9.23 6.15 8.71
CA SER A 86 9.52 5.86 7.30
C SER A 86 10.74 6.65 6.78
N LEU A 87 10.86 7.93 7.19
CA LEU A 87 12.02 8.75 6.87
C LEU A 87 13.28 8.22 7.56
N ASN A 88 13.18 7.79 8.83
CA ASN A 88 14.29 7.18 9.55
C ASN A 88 14.84 5.96 8.81
N GLN A 89 13.96 5.08 8.35
CA GLN A 89 14.35 3.90 7.57
C GLN A 89 15.00 4.28 6.24
N ALA A 90 14.44 5.27 5.53
CA ALA A 90 15.01 5.76 4.28
C ALA A 90 16.40 6.37 4.47
N CYS A 91 16.61 7.19 5.49
CA CYS A 91 17.91 7.77 5.82
C CYS A 91 18.94 6.70 6.23
N LYS A 92 18.55 5.77 7.11
CA LYS A 92 19.42 4.64 7.52
C LYS A 92 19.90 3.82 6.33
N LYS A 93 19.05 3.65 5.30
CA LYS A 93 19.40 2.88 4.10
C LYS A 93 20.26 3.69 3.12
N LEU A 94 19.96 4.95 2.90
CA LEU A 94 20.53 5.74 1.80
C LEU A 94 21.78 6.52 2.18
N PHE A 95 21.86 7.08 3.38
CA PHE A 95 23.01 7.88 3.82
C PHE A 95 24.33 7.09 3.79
N PRO A 96 24.41 5.83 4.27
CA PRO A 96 25.63 5.04 4.16
C PRO A 96 26.10 4.81 2.71
N MET A 97 25.18 4.91 1.74
CA MET A 97 25.48 4.78 0.31
C MET A 97 25.82 6.14 -0.34
N GLY A 98 25.97 7.21 0.43
CA GLY A 98 26.16 8.56 -0.10
C GLY A 98 24.95 9.12 -0.86
N LYS A 99 23.75 8.56 -0.65
CA LYS A 99 22.50 8.96 -1.29
C LYS A 99 21.55 9.58 -0.27
N THR A 100 20.74 10.53 -0.73
CA THR A 100 19.70 11.16 0.09
C THR A 100 18.31 10.71 -0.33
N PRO A 101 17.34 10.55 0.62
CA PRO A 101 15.94 10.41 0.27
C PRO A 101 15.45 11.62 -0.54
N LYS A 102 14.46 11.40 -1.40
CA LYS A 102 13.89 12.49 -2.21
C LYS A 102 12.87 13.29 -1.39
N PHE A 103 12.82 14.60 -1.62
CA PHE A 103 11.73 15.45 -1.16
C PHE A 103 10.43 15.03 -1.83
N ARG A 104 9.33 15.11 -1.07
CA ARG A 104 8.00 14.77 -1.55
C ARG A 104 7.34 15.99 -2.20
N ALA A 105 6.69 15.80 -3.35
CA ALA A 105 6.00 16.85 -4.09
C ALA A 105 4.51 16.53 -4.25
N LYS A 106 3.66 17.57 -4.20
CA LYS A 106 2.22 17.45 -4.46
C LYS A 106 1.99 16.85 -5.87
N GLY A 107 1.16 15.82 -5.96
CA GLY A 107 0.84 15.15 -7.22
C GLY A 107 1.80 14.02 -7.63
N LYS A 108 3.02 13.97 -7.07
CA LYS A 108 4.01 12.90 -7.34
C LYS A 108 4.15 11.91 -6.18
N ASP A 109 3.64 12.28 -5.01
CA ASP A 109 3.72 11.45 -3.80
C ASP A 109 2.52 10.51 -3.67
N LYS A 110 2.74 9.38 -2.99
CA LYS A 110 1.66 8.43 -2.67
C LYS A 110 0.64 9.12 -1.76
N ARG A 111 -0.62 9.11 -2.15
CA ARG A 111 -1.74 9.63 -1.35
C ARG A 111 -2.16 8.59 -0.33
N SER A 112 -1.35 8.41 0.71
CA SER A 112 -1.62 7.47 1.79
C SER A 112 -1.02 7.94 3.11
N TYR A 113 -1.64 7.51 4.22
CA TYR A 113 -1.08 7.63 5.57
C TYR A 113 -1.42 6.41 6.40
N THR A 114 -0.57 6.09 7.36
CA THR A 114 -0.73 4.97 8.28
C THR A 114 -0.93 5.48 9.70
N THR A 115 -1.90 4.92 10.41
CA THR A 115 -2.15 5.15 11.83
C THR A 115 -2.08 3.83 12.58
N ASN A 116 -1.44 3.82 13.76
CA ASN A 116 -1.28 2.62 14.57
C ASN A 116 -2.48 2.45 15.50
N TRP A 117 -2.83 1.20 15.76
CA TRP A 117 -3.80 0.86 16.78
C TRP A 117 -3.17 1.07 18.17
N ILE A 118 -3.80 1.91 18.99
CA ILE A 118 -3.40 2.20 20.37
C ILE A 118 -4.68 2.49 21.16
N ASN A 119 -4.88 1.76 22.27
CA ASN A 119 -6.02 2.00 23.16
C ASN A 119 -7.38 2.09 22.45
N SER A 120 -7.68 1.15 21.56
CA SER A 120 -8.95 1.09 20.82
C SER A 120 -9.31 2.35 20.01
N ASN A 121 -8.26 3.05 19.52
CA ASN A 121 -8.45 4.22 18.65
C ASN A 121 -8.91 3.88 17.23
N ILE A 122 -8.76 2.61 16.82
CA ILE A 122 -9.26 2.05 15.56
C ILE A 122 -10.21 0.90 15.91
N GLU A 123 -11.44 0.98 15.45
CA GLU A 123 -12.49 0.01 15.79
C GLU A 123 -13.43 -0.16 14.59
N ILE A 124 -13.84 -1.41 14.33
CA ILE A 124 -14.90 -1.71 13.36
C ILE A 124 -16.22 -1.74 14.10
N VAL A 125 -17.17 -0.93 13.66
CA VAL A 125 -18.49 -0.80 14.26
C VAL A 125 -19.52 -1.33 13.29
N HIS A 126 -20.14 -2.43 13.64
CA HIS A 126 -21.26 -3.00 12.92
C HIS A 126 -22.57 -2.31 13.38
N LYS A 127 -23.30 -1.67 12.46
CA LYS A 127 -24.59 -1.04 12.75
C LYS A 127 -25.75 -1.91 12.28
N SER A 128 -25.57 -2.58 11.14
CA SER A 128 -26.47 -3.58 10.58
C SER A 128 -25.68 -4.51 9.67
N ASP A 129 -26.32 -5.56 9.15
CA ASP A 129 -25.66 -6.53 8.24
C ASP A 129 -25.06 -5.87 6.99
N THR A 130 -25.60 -4.73 6.57
CA THR A 130 -25.15 -4.01 5.35
C THR A 130 -24.46 -2.69 5.64
N GLU A 131 -24.50 -2.19 6.89
CA GLU A 131 -23.98 -0.88 7.24
C GLU A 131 -22.88 -0.98 8.30
N ASN A 132 -21.64 -0.93 7.84
CA ASN A 132 -20.45 -1.03 8.67
C ASN A 132 -19.64 0.26 8.63
N TYR A 133 -19.02 0.60 9.76
CA TYR A 133 -18.17 1.76 9.94
C TYR A 133 -16.85 1.35 10.53
N ILE A 134 -15.79 2.11 10.18
CA ILE A 134 -14.52 2.07 10.89
C ILE A 134 -14.31 3.40 11.59
N LYS A 135 -14.03 3.34 12.88
CA LYS A 135 -13.62 4.49 13.68
C LYS A 135 -12.13 4.71 13.48
N LEU A 136 -11.75 5.94 13.14
CA LEU A 136 -10.36 6.33 12.93
C LEU A 136 -10.04 7.61 13.70
N PRO A 137 -8.81 7.78 14.19
CA PRO A 137 -8.40 9.00 14.88
C PRO A 137 -8.68 10.25 14.04
N LYS A 138 -9.24 11.27 14.66
CA LYS A 138 -9.63 12.55 14.04
C LYS A 138 -10.75 12.47 13.00
N LEU A 139 -10.86 11.38 12.23
CA LEU A 139 -11.89 11.19 11.21
C LEU A 139 -13.25 10.74 11.79
N GLY A 140 -13.25 10.15 13.00
CA GLY A 140 -14.46 9.53 13.54
C GLY A 140 -14.88 8.28 12.77
N ARG A 141 -16.19 8.07 12.62
CA ARG A 141 -16.78 6.89 11.94
C ARG A 141 -16.82 7.11 10.43
N VAL A 142 -16.10 6.31 9.67
CA VAL A 142 -16.08 6.30 8.20
C VAL A 142 -16.77 5.05 7.70
N ARG A 143 -17.69 5.16 6.75
CA ARG A 143 -18.39 4.00 6.17
C ARG A 143 -17.39 3.09 5.45
N ILE A 144 -17.38 1.79 5.81
CA ILE A 144 -16.52 0.76 5.24
C ILE A 144 -17.38 -0.32 4.56
N ILE A 145 -16.87 -0.88 3.46
CA ILE A 145 -17.51 -1.99 2.75
C ILE A 145 -16.72 -3.26 3.08
N LEU A 146 -17.25 -4.08 3.97
CA LEU A 146 -16.67 -5.36 4.35
C LEU A 146 -17.12 -6.43 3.35
N HIS A 147 -16.26 -6.86 2.46
CA HIS A 147 -16.50 -7.95 1.51
C HIS A 147 -15.93 -9.29 1.99
N ARG A 148 -15.27 -9.30 3.15
CA ARG A 148 -14.74 -10.47 3.84
C ARG A 148 -14.97 -10.31 5.33
N ASN A 149 -15.17 -11.42 6.00
CA ASN A 149 -15.18 -11.45 7.46
C ASN A 149 -13.77 -11.28 8.02
N ILE A 150 -13.67 -10.56 9.13
CA ILE A 150 -12.43 -10.40 9.90
C ILE A 150 -12.62 -11.24 11.16
N PRO A 151 -11.80 -12.27 11.38
CA PRO A 151 -11.89 -13.08 12.59
C PRO A 151 -11.60 -12.26 13.84
N ASP A 152 -12.36 -12.48 14.90
CA ASP A 152 -12.28 -11.72 16.16
C ASP A 152 -10.94 -11.96 16.90
N GLU A 153 -10.28 -13.11 16.64
CA GLU A 153 -8.99 -13.47 17.24
C GLU A 153 -7.83 -12.61 16.69
N TRP A 154 -8.03 -11.93 15.55
CA TRP A 154 -6.98 -11.18 14.91
C TRP A 154 -6.74 -9.85 15.62
N ARG A 155 -5.50 -9.62 16.05
CA ARG A 155 -5.12 -8.38 16.75
C ARG A 155 -4.78 -7.28 15.75
N MET A 156 -5.57 -6.21 15.74
CA MET A 156 -5.30 -5.06 14.87
C MET A 156 -3.98 -4.37 15.27
N LYS A 157 -3.14 -4.09 14.27
CA LYS A 157 -1.83 -3.44 14.44
C LYS A 157 -1.83 -2.01 13.93
N HIS A 158 -2.23 -1.81 12.69
CA HIS A 158 -2.32 -0.48 12.09
C HIS A 158 -3.30 -0.48 10.90
N ALA A 159 -3.73 0.73 10.56
CA ALA A 159 -4.58 0.99 9.41
C ALA A 159 -3.89 1.98 8.46
N THR A 160 -3.90 1.70 7.16
CA THR A 160 -3.39 2.59 6.12
C THR A 160 -4.53 3.06 5.23
N VAL A 161 -4.82 4.35 5.28
CA VAL A 161 -5.81 5.00 4.39
C VAL A 161 -5.11 5.45 3.14
N LYS A 162 -5.69 5.15 1.96
CA LYS A 162 -5.16 5.56 0.66
C LYS A 162 -6.24 6.09 -0.27
N GLU A 163 -5.87 7.01 -1.13
CA GLU A 163 -6.66 7.48 -2.25
C GLU A 163 -6.02 7.00 -3.56
N THR A 164 -6.84 6.43 -4.44
CA THR A 164 -6.41 6.01 -5.78
C THR A 164 -6.41 7.19 -6.75
N ALA A 165 -5.77 7.01 -7.91
CA ALA A 165 -5.80 8.00 -8.99
C ALA A 165 -7.22 8.31 -9.47
N SER A 166 -8.15 7.34 -9.36
CA SER A 166 -9.57 7.51 -9.69
C SER A 166 -10.41 8.20 -8.59
N GLY A 167 -9.78 8.73 -7.53
CA GLY A 167 -10.47 9.40 -6.41
C GLY A 167 -11.23 8.47 -5.47
N LYS A 168 -11.04 7.16 -5.54
CA LYS A 168 -11.63 6.19 -4.62
C LYS A 168 -10.74 6.02 -3.39
N PHE A 169 -11.38 5.84 -2.23
CA PHE A 169 -10.68 5.65 -0.97
C PHE A 169 -10.72 4.20 -0.52
N PHE A 170 -9.59 3.73 -0.02
CA PHE A 170 -9.42 2.38 0.52
C PHE A 170 -8.72 2.45 1.88
N ILE A 171 -8.94 1.44 2.68
CA ILE A 171 -8.22 1.24 3.93
C ILE A 171 -7.64 -0.17 3.94
N SER A 172 -6.36 -0.28 4.23
CA SER A 172 -5.67 -1.54 4.46
C SER A 172 -5.49 -1.72 5.95
N LEU A 173 -6.09 -2.75 6.51
CA LEU A 173 -6.02 -3.14 7.92
C LEU A 173 -4.99 -4.25 8.06
N THR A 174 -4.00 -4.04 8.91
CA THR A 174 -2.97 -5.04 9.21
C THR A 174 -3.20 -5.60 10.60
N PHE A 175 -3.18 -6.91 10.68
CA PHE A 175 -3.41 -7.69 11.90
C PHE A 175 -2.20 -8.56 12.20
N ASP A 176 -1.89 -8.76 13.46
CA ASP A 176 -1.02 -9.82 13.92
C ASP A 176 -1.89 -11.06 14.23
N VAL A 177 -1.57 -12.17 13.59
CA VAL A 177 -2.33 -13.42 13.64
C VAL A 177 -1.41 -14.52 14.14
N GLU A 178 -1.83 -15.23 15.16
CA GLU A 178 -1.15 -16.41 15.63
C GLU A 178 -1.52 -17.58 14.70
N ILE A 179 -0.53 -18.25 14.14
CA ILE A 179 -0.71 -19.44 13.32
C ILE A 179 0.15 -20.56 13.90
N GLU A 180 -0.36 -21.76 13.84
CA GLU A 180 0.46 -22.94 14.07
C GLU A 180 1.49 -23.07 12.94
N PRO A 181 2.75 -23.42 13.24
CA PRO A 181 3.73 -23.65 12.21
C PRO A 181 3.21 -24.76 11.28
N ILE A 182 3.09 -24.41 10.01
CA ILE A 182 2.80 -25.43 8.99
C ILE A 182 4.02 -26.33 8.97
N GLU A 183 3.85 -27.58 9.38
CA GLU A 183 4.89 -28.60 9.16
C GLU A 183 5.31 -28.52 7.69
N THR A 184 6.53 -28.09 7.46
CA THR A 184 7.11 -28.17 6.12
C THR A 184 7.19 -29.64 5.79
N ARG A 185 6.23 -30.12 4.99
CA ARG A 185 6.22 -31.51 4.54
C ARG A 185 7.57 -31.82 3.93
N LYS A 186 8.28 -32.71 4.57
CA LYS A 186 9.58 -33.19 4.12
C LYS A 186 9.40 -33.81 2.73
N LYS A 187 10.09 -33.24 1.73
CA LYS A 187 10.20 -33.70 0.34
C LYS A 187 8.86 -34.04 -0.34
N PHE A 188 8.44 -33.16 -1.19
CA PHE A 188 7.42 -33.45 -2.20
C PHE A 188 8.10 -34.18 -3.36
N ASP A 189 7.84 -35.47 -3.56
CA ASP A 189 8.32 -36.22 -4.72
C ASP A 189 7.63 -35.78 -6.05
N TRP A 190 6.66 -34.82 -5.96
CA TRP A 190 5.83 -34.35 -7.05
C TRP A 190 5.83 -32.80 -7.18
N LEU A 191 6.82 -32.09 -6.64
CA LEU A 191 6.93 -30.63 -6.78
C LEU A 191 7.42 -30.30 -8.19
N GLU A 192 6.62 -29.58 -8.95
CA GLU A 192 6.96 -29.13 -10.29
C GLU A 192 6.86 -27.60 -10.36
N ALA A 193 7.86 -26.98 -10.97
CA ALA A 193 7.85 -25.56 -11.25
C ALA A 193 7.40 -25.31 -12.69
N PHE A 194 6.57 -24.30 -12.88
CA PHE A 194 6.07 -23.88 -14.18
C PHE A 194 6.49 -22.44 -14.48
N ASP A 195 6.87 -22.17 -15.69
CA ASP A 195 7.17 -20.84 -16.18
C ASP A 195 6.33 -20.53 -17.42
N TYR A 196 5.91 -19.27 -17.56
CA TYR A 196 5.23 -18.79 -18.76
C TYR A 196 6.25 -18.47 -19.83
N SER A 197 6.14 -19.12 -20.98
CA SER A 197 7.06 -18.92 -22.08
C SER A 197 6.36 -18.70 -23.43
N MET A 198 6.99 -17.96 -24.28
CA MET A 198 6.66 -17.86 -25.70
C MET A 198 7.76 -18.57 -26.49
N PRO A 199 7.48 -19.55 -27.35
CA PRO A 199 6.22 -19.91 -28.02
C PRO A 199 5.32 -20.90 -27.30
N SER A 200 5.74 -21.51 -26.19
CA SER A 200 4.90 -22.39 -25.38
C SER A 200 4.13 -21.58 -24.36
N LEU A 201 2.89 -21.98 -24.03
CA LEU A 201 2.08 -21.27 -23.02
C LEU A 201 2.65 -21.45 -21.62
N VAL A 202 3.03 -22.68 -21.29
CA VAL A 202 3.63 -23.03 -20.01
C VAL A 202 4.71 -24.08 -20.26
N ILE A 203 5.88 -23.90 -19.67
CA ILE A 203 6.98 -24.86 -19.64
C ILE A 203 7.12 -25.37 -18.23
N SER A 204 7.12 -26.67 -18.07
CA SER A 204 7.40 -27.33 -16.79
C SER A 204 8.89 -27.57 -16.59
N ALA A 205 9.35 -27.61 -15.36
CA ALA A 205 10.76 -27.86 -15.04
C ALA A 205 11.21 -29.28 -15.43
N SER A 206 10.28 -30.25 -15.48
CA SER A 206 10.53 -31.61 -15.92
C SER A 206 10.46 -31.76 -17.45
N GLY A 207 9.79 -30.85 -18.15
CA GLY A 207 9.46 -30.96 -19.58
C GLY A 207 8.32 -31.94 -19.90
N GLU A 208 7.79 -32.64 -18.89
CA GLU A 208 6.74 -33.65 -19.09
C GLU A 208 5.33 -33.06 -19.19
N ASN A 209 5.12 -31.90 -18.54
CA ASN A 209 3.82 -31.23 -18.45
C ASN A 209 3.77 -29.90 -19.21
N ASP A 210 4.51 -29.80 -20.31
CA ASP A 210 4.52 -28.60 -21.15
C ASP A 210 3.17 -28.42 -21.83
N ILE A 211 2.59 -27.22 -21.68
CA ILE A 211 1.37 -26.83 -22.37
C ILE A 211 1.75 -25.99 -23.57
N THR A 212 1.63 -26.56 -24.75
CA THR A 212 1.82 -25.86 -26.02
C THR A 212 0.47 -25.48 -26.61
N SER A 213 0.29 -24.22 -27.00
CA SER A 213 -0.88 -23.81 -27.77
C SER A 213 -0.56 -23.83 -29.25
N SER A 214 -1.34 -24.54 -30.01
CA SER A 214 -1.23 -24.57 -31.49
C SER A 214 -1.47 -23.20 -32.14
N ASP A 215 -2.09 -22.26 -31.41
CA ASP A 215 -2.47 -20.95 -31.92
C ASP A 215 -2.01 -19.77 -31.02
N ILE A 216 -0.73 -19.80 -30.62
CA ILE A 216 -0.10 -18.74 -29.83
C ILE A 216 -0.09 -17.39 -30.57
N HIS A 217 -0.24 -17.41 -31.89
CA HIS A 217 -0.16 -16.19 -32.71
C HIS A 217 -1.49 -15.44 -32.88
N TRP A 218 -2.61 -15.97 -32.38
CA TRP A 218 -3.92 -15.34 -32.51
C TRP A 218 -3.93 -13.90 -31.92
N TYR A 219 -3.31 -13.68 -30.80
CA TYR A 219 -3.20 -12.36 -30.17
C TYR A 219 -2.43 -11.37 -31.05
N ARG A 220 -1.25 -11.78 -31.56
CA ARG A 220 -0.45 -10.95 -32.49
C ARG A 220 -1.17 -10.68 -33.80
N ASN A 221 -1.96 -11.63 -34.27
CA ASN A 221 -2.77 -11.45 -35.47
C ASN A 221 -3.89 -10.43 -35.22
N LEU A 222 -4.52 -10.47 -34.04
CA LEU A 222 -5.51 -9.45 -33.65
C LEU A 222 -4.86 -8.07 -33.49
N GLU A 223 -3.71 -7.95 -32.84
CA GLU A 223 -2.99 -6.67 -32.77
C GLU A 223 -2.68 -6.07 -34.13
N LYS A 224 -2.19 -6.90 -35.08
CA LYS A 224 -1.95 -6.45 -36.47
C LYS A 224 -3.23 -6.00 -37.17
N ARG A 225 -4.34 -6.68 -36.93
CA ARG A 225 -5.65 -6.29 -37.48
C ARG A 225 -6.12 -4.97 -36.87
N ILE A 226 -6.06 -4.81 -35.56
CA ILE A 226 -6.39 -3.56 -34.85
C ILE A 226 -5.52 -2.42 -35.39
N ALA A 227 -4.20 -2.60 -35.45
CA ALA A 227 -3.29 -1.58 -35.97
C ALA A 227 -3.58 -1.21 -37.43
N LYS A 228 -4.05 -2.16 -38.26
CA LYS A 228 -4.48 -1.91 -39.65
C LYS A 228 -5.75 -1.06 -39.67
N GLU A 229 -6.74 -1.39 -38.85
CA GLU A 229 -8.01 -0.64 -38.83
C GLU A 229 -7.79 0.77 -38.22
N HIS A 230 -6.96 0.93 -37.21
CA HIS A 230 -6.58 2.25 -36.69
C HIS A 230 -5.90 3.12 -37.76
N ARG A 231 -5.02 2.55 -38.62
CA ARG A 231 -4.41 3.28 -39.72
C ARG A 231 -5.44 3.69 -40.79
N LYS A 232 -6.48 2.89 -41.03
CA LYS A 232 -7.57 3.27 -41.93
C LYS A 232 -8.37 4.42 -41.30
N LEU A 233 -8.75 4.28 -40.02
CA LEU A 233 -9.53 5.26 -39.30
C LEU A 233 -8.82 6.63 -39.24
N SER A 234 -7.50 6.64 -39.02
CA SER A 234 -6.71 7.87 -38.97
C SER A 234 -6.62 8.61 -40.33
N ARG A 235 -6.97 7.96 -41.45
CA ARG A 235 -7.01 8.56 -42.76
C ARG A 235 -8.41 8.98 -43.18
N MET A 236 -9.43 8.68 -42.34
CA MET A 236 -10.82 9.05 -42.59
C MET A 236 -11.13 10.40 -41.94
N GLU A 237 -12.01 11.14 -42.55
CA GLU A 237 -12.49 12.40 -42.01
C GLU A 237 -13.54 12.12 -40.93
N TYR A 238 -13.34 12.72 -39.75
CA TYR A 238 -14.22 12.52 -38.60
C TYR A 238 -15.66 12.95 -38.95
N GLY A 239 -16.63 12.08 -38.70
CA GLY A 239 -18.05 12.32 -39.02
C GLY A 239 -18.46 12.08 -40.49
N SER A 240 -17.57 11.59 -41.33
CA SER A 240 -17.94 11.11 -42.67
C SER A 240 -18.69 9.77 -42.60
N LYS A 241 -19.45 9.42 -43.69
CA LYS A 241 -20.15 8.14 -43.72
C LYS A 241 -19.26 6.90 -43.58
N ASN A 242 -17.98 7.03 -43.81
CA ASN A 242 -17.01 5.93 -43.77
C ASN A 242 -16.13 5.92 -42.51
N TYR A 243 -16.40 6.84 -41.54
CA TYR A 243 -15.65 6.92 -40.28
C TYR A 243 -16.11 5.88 -39.28
#